data_2dd613165c77bfd93c4ebbc23142f8e3
#
_entry.id   2dd613165c77bfd93c4ebbc23142f8e3
#
_cell.length_a   1.000
_cell.length_b   1.000
_cell.length_c   1.000
_cell.angle_alpha   90.00
_cell.angle_beta   90.00
_cell.angle_gamma   90.00
#
_symmetry.space_group_name_H-M   'P 1'
#
loop_
_entity.id
_entity.type
_entity.pdbx_description
1 polymer ?
#
loop_
_entity_poly.entity_id
_entity_poly.type
_entity_poly.pdbx_seq_one_letter_code
_entity_poly.pdbx_strand_id
1 'polypeptide(L)'
;MARTRTFIAVEVSAGVRHNAQVLQQTLAQVTPTIKWTHPDTLHLTLLFLGDVEDRNLPEVCEHVQAVTHTFAPFSLHVAGLGAFPDWHHPKILWAGVRQGSEQLRTLHEGIAQRLIPAGLYRPEGRPFTPHL
;
A
#
# COMPACT_ATOMS: atom_id res chain seq x y z
N MET A 1 27.69 2.68 -0.67
CA MET A 1 26.85 1.84 0.19
C MET A 1 25.63 1.36 -0.57
N ALA A 2 25.33 0.08 -0.44
CA ALA A 2 24.17 -0.49 -1.12
C ALA A 2 22.87 0.07 -0.53
N ARG A 3 21.91 0.35 -1.39
CA ARG A 3 20.59 0.83 -1.04
C ARG A 3 19.53 -0.02 -1.73
N THR A 4 18.41 -0.21 -1.08
CA THR A 4 17.28 -0.97 -1.61
C THR A 4 16.04 -0.09 -1.60
N ARG A 5 15.36 -0.03 -2.73
CA ARG A 5 14.06 0.63 -2.81
C ARG A 5 13.07 -0.14 -1.95
N THR A 6 12.54 0.52 -0.95
CA THR A 6 11.81 -0.14 0.14
C THR A 6 10.42 0.46 0.32
N PHE A 7 9.46 -0.40 0.55
CA PHE A 7 8.12 0.00 0.95
C PHE A 7 7.58 -1.00 1.96
N ILE A 8 6.59 -0.56 2.74
CA ILE A 8 5.91 -1.38 3.74
C ILE A 8 4.49 -1.60 3.24
N ALA A 9 4.06 -2.85 3.18
CA ALA A 9 2.78 -3.20 2.59
C ALA A 9 2.09 -4.33 3.32
N VAL A 10 0.78 -4.44 3.11
CA VAL A 10 -0.05 -5.55 3.56
C VAL A 10 -0.36 -6.43 2.35
N GLU A 11 -0.14 -7.73 2.49
CA GLU A 11 -0.53 -8.68 1.47
C GLU A 11 -2.03 -8.92 1.51
N VAL A 12 -2.62 -9.17 0.36
CA VAL A 12 -4.05 -9.48 0.24
C VAL A 12 -4.24 -10.99 0.04
N SER A 13 -5.44 -11.46 0.40
CA SER A 13 -5.78 -12.88 0.24
C SER A 13 -5.82 -13.31 -1.22
N ALA A 14 -5.74 -14.63 -1.45
CA ALA A 14 -5.89 -15.19 -2.78
C ALA A 14 -7.25 -14.85 -3.40
N GLY A 15 -8.31 -14.78 -2.58
CA GLY A 15 -9.62 -14.39 -3.06
C GLY A 15 -9.68 -12.96 -3.56
N VAL A 16 -9.05 -12.04 -2.83
CA VAL A 16 -8.97 -10.62 -3.27
C VAL A 16 -8.16 -10.52 -4.57
N ARG A 17 -7.04 -11.24 -4.67
CA ARG A 17 -6.24 -11.27 -5.90
C ARG A 17 -7.02 -11.79 -7.09
N HIS A 18 -7.77 -12.88 -6.89
CA HIS A 18 -8.59 -13.45 -7.94
C HIS A 18 -9.66 -12.47 -8.43
N ASN A 19 -10.37 -11.83 -7.48
CA ASN A 19 -11.39 -10.84 -7.83
C ASN A 19 -10.81 -9.64 -8.55
N ALA A 20 -9.63 -9.18 -8.14
CA ALA A 20 -8.93 -8.10 -8.82
C ALA A 20 -8.54 -8.49 -10.24
N GLN A 21 -8.08 -9.72 -10.46
CA GLN A 21 -7.74 -10.23 -11.79
C GLN A 21 -8.97 -10.27 -12.70
N VAL A 22 -10.10 -10.75 -12.19
CA VAL A 22 -11.35 -10.78 -12.95
C VAL A 22 -11.77 -9.36 -13.35
N LEU A 23 -11.68 -8.41 -12.44
CA LEU A 23 -11.99 -7.02 -12.72
C LEU A 23 -11.04 -6.44 -13.78
N GLN A 24 -9.75 -6.70 -13.68
CA GLN A 24 -8.77 -6.26 -14.67
C GLN A 24 -9.11 -6.81 -16.07
N GLN A 25 -9.45 -8.08 -16.17
CA GLN A 25 -9.83 -8.71 -17.45
C GLN A 25 -11.09 -8.09 -18.02
N THR A 26 -12.07 -7.79 -17.18
CA THR A 26 -13.32 -7.15 -17.60
C THR A 26 -13.07 -5.73 -18.13
N LEU A 27 -12.28 -4.95 -17.40
CA LEU A 27 -11.97 -3.58 -17.80
C LEU A 27 -11.06 -3.53 -19.03
N ALA A 28 -10.15 -4.49 -19.19
CA ALA A 28 -9.26 -4.55 -20.35
C ALA A 28 -10.01 -4.70 -21.67
N GLN A 29 -11.20 -5.31 -21.67
CA GLN A 29 -12.04 -5.41 -22.86
C GLN A 29 -12.57 -4.05 -23.32
N VAL A 30 -12.74 -3.12 -22.41
CA VAL A 30 -13.29 -1.80 -22.68
C VAL A 30 -12.20 -0.74 -22.86
N THR A 31 -11.07 -0.91 -22.19
CA THR A 31 -9.95 0.02 -22.21
C THR A 31 -8.62 -0.72 -22.46
N PRO A 32 -8.35 -1.11 -23.72
CA PRO A 32 -7.19 -1.94 -24.03
C PRO A 32 -5.84 -1.23 -23.88
N THR A 33 -5.83 0.10 -23.69
CA THR A 33 -4.60 0.89 -23.57
C THR A 33 -4.05 0.97 -22.15
N ILE A 34 -4.79 0.46 -21.15
CA ILE A 34 -4.34 0.48 -19.76
C ILE A 34 -3.28 -0.59 -19.52
N LYS A 35 -2.19 -0.20 -18.85
CA LYS A 35 -1.14 -1.11 -18.44
C LYS A 35 -1.46 -1.66 -17.06
N TRP A 36 -1.75 -2.95 -16.98
CA TRP A 36 -2.21 -3.58 -15.74
C TRP A 36 -1.07 -4.12 -14.90
N THR A 37 -1.17 -3.93 -13.58
CA THR A 37 -0.27 -4.56 -12.63
C THR A 37 -0.57 -6.06 -12.56
N HIS A 38 0.47 -6.89 -12.57
CA HIS A 38 0.29 -8.33 -12.44
C HIS A 38 -0.40 -8.66 -11.09
N PRO A 39 -1.43 -9.53 -11.09
CA PRO A 39 -2.17 -9.81 -9.85
C PRO A 39 -1.31 -10.29 -8.68
N ASP A 40 -0.23 -11.02 -8.95
CA ASP A 40 0.66 -11.52 -7.90
C ASP A 40 1.45 -10.41 -7.20
N THR A 41 1.55 -9.22 -7.81
CA THR A 41 2.26 -8.08 -7.23
C THR A 41 1.32 -7.05 -6.58
N LEU A 42 0.00 -7.31 -6.60
CA LEU A 42 -0.96 -6.41 -5.96
C LEU A 42 -0.82 -6.47 -4.44
N HIS A 43 -0.78 -5.31 -3.81
CA HIS A 43 -0.68 -5.18 -2.37
C HIS A 43 -1.22 -3.83 -1.91
N LEU A 44 -1.48 -3.70 -0.60
CA LEU A 44 -1.84 -2.44 0.02
C LEU A 44 -0.58 -1.79 0.58
N THR A 45 -0.09 -0.74 -0.07
CA THR A 45 1.10 -0.04 0.41
C THR A 45 0.74 0.88 1.57
N LEU A 46 1.46 0.74 2.68
CA LEU A 46 1.30 1.60 3.85
C LEU A 46 2.25 2.80 3.77
N LEU A 47 3.52 2.57 3.45
CA LEU A 47 4.54 3.60 3.34
C LEU A 47 5.53 3.27 2.25
N PHE A 48 5.91 4.28 1.48
CA PHE A 48 7.07 4.22 0.59
C PHE A 48 8.25 4.89 1.30
N LEU A 49 9.32 4.14 1.53
CA LEU A 49 10.50 4.66 2.19
C LEU A 49 11.55 5.15 1.18
N GLY A 50 11.40 4.79 -0.09
CA GLY A 50 12.40 5.09 -1.11
C GLY A 50 13.65 4.23 -0.94
N ASP A 51 14.78 4.77 -1.29
CA ASP A 51 16.06 4.07 -1.20
C ASP A 51 16.55 4.09 0.24
N VAL A 52 16.58 2.91 0.86
CA VAL A 52 17.06 2.72 2.24
C VAL A 52 18.40 2.02 2.19
N GLU A 53 19.38 2.51 2.95
CA GLU A 53 20.65 1.82 3.08
C GLU A 53 20.42 0.43 3.66
N ASP A 54 21.04 -0.59 3.05
CA ASP A 54 20.80 -1.98 3.44
C ASP A 54 21.07 -2.24 4.92
N ARG A 55 22.07 -1.55 5.49
CA ARG A 55 22.38 -1.66 6.91
C ARG A 55 21.26 -1.18 7.84
N ASN A 56 20.35 -0.35 7.33
CA ASN A 56 19.22 0.19 8.09
C ASN A 56 17.93 -0.64 7.96
N LEU A 57 17.91 -1.65 7.08
CA LEU A 57 16.72 -2.48 6.88
C LEU A 57 16.29 -3.23 8.15
N PRO A 58 17.22 -3.81 8.96
CA PRO A 58 16.82 -4.44 10.21
C PRO A 58 16.13 -3.48 11.17
N GLU A 59 16.59 -2.22 11.26
CA GLU A 59 15.96 -1.21 12.11
C GLU A 59 14.55 -0.87 11.62
N VAL A 60 14.34 -0.79 10.29
CA VAL A 60 13.00 -0.62 9.73
C VAL A 60 12.09 -1.75 10.19
N CYS A 61 12.55 -2.99 10.08
CA CYS A 61 11.77 -4.16 10.51
C CYS A 61 11.44 -4.11 12.01
N GLU A 62 12.36 -3.68 12.84
CA GLU A 62 12.15 -3.55 14.28
C GLU A 62 11.05 -2.52 14.58
N HIS A 63 11.07 -1.37 13.91
CA HIS A 63 10.05 -0.34 14.10
C HIS A 63 8.66 -0.82 13.64
N VAL A 64 8.59 -1.50 12.50
CA VAL A 64 7.34 -2.06 12.00
C VAL A 64 6.79 -3.09 12.98
N GLN A 65 7.63 -3.99 13.45
CA GLN A 65 7.26 -5.03 14.39
C GLN A 65 6.74 -4.45 15.71
N ALA A 66 7.39 -3.41 16.22
CA ALA A 66 6.97 -2.76 17.46
C ALA A 66 5.55 -2.20 17.38
N VAL A 67 5.15 -1.69 16.22
CA VAL A 67 3.79 -1.18 16.00
C VAL A 67 2.80 -2.32 15.78
N THR A 68 3.14 -3.29 14.91
CA THR A 68 2.22 -4.37 14.57
C THR A 68 1.90 -5.26 15.75
N HIS A 69 2.81 -5.42 16.69
CA HIS A 69 2.58 -6.17 17.92
C HIS A 69 1.46 -5.58 18.79
N THR A 70 1.16 -4.31 18.64
CA THR A 70 0.09 -3.66 19.42
C THR A 70 -1.28 -3.78 18.76
N PHE A 71 -1.34 -4.31 17.53
CA PHE A 71 -2.57 -4.42 16.77
C PHE A 71 -3.18 -5.81 16.91
N ALA A 72 -4.48 -5.85 17.25
CA ALA A 72 -5.26 -7.06 17.08
C ALA A 72 -5.54 -7.30 15.59
N PRO A 73 -5.70 -8.55 15.15
CA PRO A 73 -6.13 -8.83 13.79
C PRO A 73 -7.43 -8.11 13.46
N PHE A 74 -7.56 -7.62 12.24
CA PHE A 74 -8.77 -6.96 11.77
C PHE A 74 -9.08 -7.35 10.34
N SER A 75 -10.35 -7.20 9.96
CA SER A 75 -10.82 -7.55 8.63
C SER A 75 -10.66 -6.39 7.66
N LEU A 76 -10.31 -6.72 6.42
CA LEU A 76 -10.24 -5.76 5.32
C LEU A 76 -11.30 -6.13 4.28
N HIS A 77 -12.02 -5.13 3.79
CA HIS A 77 -12.92 -5.26 2.66
C HIS A 77 -12.48 -4.32 1.55
N VAL A 78 -11.98 -4.90 0.48
CA VAL A 78 -11.54 -4.15 -0.71
C VAL A 78 -12.74 -3.98 -1.64
N ALA A 79 -13.12 -2.75 -1.91
CA ALA A 79 -14.27 -2.45 -2.77
C ALA A 79 -14.19 -1.02 -3.29
N GLY A 80 -14.81 -0.80 -4.45
CA GLY A 80 -14.84 0.49 -5.08
C GLY A 80 -13.59 0.79 -5.88
N LEU A 81 -13.69 1.76 -6.76
CA LEU A 81 -12.59 2.19 -7.62
C LEU A 81 -12.28 3.65 -7.40
N GLY A 82 -11.03 4.00 -7.55
CA GLY A 82 -10.57 5.38 -7.54
C GLY A 82 -9.51 5.59 -8.59
N ALA A 83 -9.11 6.83 -8.75
CA ALA A 83 -8.07 7.20 -9.71
C ALA A 83 -7.19 8.30 -9.13
N PHE A 84 -5.88 8.21 -9.39
CA PHE A 84 -4.93 9.26 -9.07
C PHE A 84 -4.45 9.92 -10.36
N PRO A 85 -4.28 11.25 -10.41
CA PRO A 85 -4.64 12.21 -9.37
C PRO A 85 -6.15 12.43 -9.23
N ASP A 86 -6.91 12.22 -10.30
CA ASP A 86 -8.38 12.34 -10.29
C ASP A 86 -8.98 11.62 -11.50
N TRP A 87 -10.30 11.65 -11.63
CA TRP A 87 -11.00 11.00 -12.74
C TRP A 87 -10.94 11.78 -14.07
N HIS A 88 -10.55 13.07 -14.04
CA HIS A 88 -10.45 13.88 -15.25
C HIS A 88 -9.18 13.52 -16.04
N HIS A 89 -8.07 13.28 -15.33
CA HIS A 89 -6.79 12.91 -15.94
C HIS A 89 -6.18 11.74 -15.16
N PRO A 90 -6.80 10.57 -15.21
CA PRO A 90 -6.35 9.44 -14.40
C PRO A 90 -5.03 8.88 -14.93
N LYS A 91 -4.07 8.66 -14.05
CA LYS A 91 -2.81 7.99 -14.35
C LYS A 91 -2.76 6.60 -13.73
N ILE A 92 -3.41 6.42 -12.59
CA ILE A 92 -3.44 5.17 -11.83
C ILE A 92 -4.88 4.88 -11.43
N LEU A 93 -5.36 3.68 -11.77
CA LEU A 93 -6.60 3.14 -11.24
C LEU A 93 -6.29 2.26 -10.03
N TRP A 94 -7.13 2.36 -9.01
CA TRP A 94 -6.92 1.57 -7.79
C TRP A 94 -8.27 1.14 -7.20
N ALA A 95 -8.22 0.06 -6.41
CA ALA A 95 -9.36 -0.42 -5.63
C ALA A 95 -9.28 0.13 -4.21
N GLY A 96 -10.41 0.54 -3.66
CA GLY A 96 -10.47 1.13 -2.33
C GLY A 96 -10.64 0.10 -1.24
N VAL A 97 -10.58 0.57 0.01
CA VAL A 97 -10.81 -0.23 1.21
C VAL A 97 -11.99 0.38 1.96
N ARG A 98 -13.07 -0.40 2.14
CA ARG A 98 -14.23 0.06 2.91
C ARG A 98 -14.10 -0.31 4.37
N GLN A 99 -14.01 -1.60 4.67
CA GLN A 99 -13.82 -2.07 6.05
C GLN A 99 -12.33 -2.19 6.33
N GLY A 100 -11.90 -1.70 7.48
CA GLY A 100 -10.50 -1.76 7.91
C GLY A 100 -9.67 -0.56 7.51
N SER A 101 -10.21 0.43 6.80
CA SER A 101 -9.48 1.62 6.38
C SER A 101 -8.97 2.45 7.56
N GLU A 102 -9.76 2.57 8.63
CA GLU A 102 -9.35 3.29 9.83
C GLU A 102 -8.19 2.59 10.55
N GLN A 103 -8.24 1.26 10.64
CA GLN A 103 -7.15 0.48 11.21
C GLN A 103 -5.88 0.59 10.39
N LEU A 104 -6.00 0.56 9.05
CA LEU A 104 -4.85 0.77 8.17
C LEU A 104 -4.25 2.16 8.35
N ARG A 105 -5.10 3.17 8.50
CA ARG A 105 -4.65 4.54 8.73
C ARG A 105 -3.90 4.67 10.06
N THR A 106 -4.43 4.07 11.11
CA THR A 106 -3.79 4.05 12.43
C THR A 106 -2.46 3.31 12.38
N LEU A 107 -2.40 2.20 11.65
CA LEU A 107 -1.17 1.44 11.47
C LEU A 107 -0.13 2.25 10.70
N HIS A 108 -0.54 2.91 9.61
CA HIS A 108 0.32 3.80 8.84
C HIS A 108 0.91 4.91 9.72
N GLU A 109 0.07 5.60 10.49
CA GLU A 109 0.50 6.68 11.37
C GLU A 109 1.45 6.20 12.45
N GLY A 110 1.15 5.06 13.06
CA GLY A 110 2.00 4.49 14.10
C GLY A 110 3.41 4.17 13.60
N ILE A 111 3.50 3.57 12.41
CA ILE A 111 4.79 3.25 11.81
C ILE A 111 5.51 4.54 11.41
N ALA A 112 4.81 5.49 10.78
CA ALA A 112 5.40 6.75 10.37
C ALA A 112 5.99 7.52 11.56
N GLN A 113 5.28 7.57 12.67
CA GLN A 113 5.74 8.27 13.88
C GLN A 113 7.02 7.67 14.47
N ARG A 114 7.28 6.41 14.23
CA ARG A 114 8.54 5.77 14.65
C ARG A 114 9.67 6.00 13.65
N LEU A 115 9.36 5.97 12.36
CA LEU A 115 10.38 6.06 11.30
C LEU A 115 10.84 7.50 11.05
N ILE A 116 9.98 8.50 11.21
CA ILE A 116 10.34 9.90 10.97
C ILE A 116 11.48 10.37 11.88
N PRO A 117 11.38 10.21 13.22
CA PRO A 117 12.48 10.62 14.09
C PRO A 117 13.78 9.84 13.87
N ALA A 118 13.66 8.60 13.38
CA ALA A 118 14.82 7.77 13.07
C ALA A 118 15.50 8.13 11.75
N GLY A 119 14.92 9.08 10.99
CA GLY A 119 15.46 9.49 9.70
C GLY A 119 15.20 8.48 8.57
N LEU A 120 14.28 7.53 8.78
CA LEU A 120 14.02 6.44 7.83
C LEU A 120 12.82 6.67 6.92
N TYR A 121 12.02 7.70 7.19
CA TYR A 121 10.85 8.03 6.40
C TYR A 121 10.66 9.54 6.35
N ARG A 122 10.32 10.04 5.15
CA ARG A 122 9.94 11.42 4.92
C ARG A 122 8.50 11.46 4.43
N PRO A 123 7.58 12.17 5.13
CA PRO A 123 6.19 12.26 4.69
C PRO A 123 6.06 12.89 3.31
N GLU A 124 5.10 12.38 2.51
CA GLU A 124 4.87 12.83 1.15
C GLU A 124 4.04 14.12 1.06
N GLY A 125 3.50 14.60 2.16
CA GLY A 125 2.65 15.79 2.17
C GLY A 125 1.23 15.56 1.67
N ARG A 126 0.85 14.32 1.41
CA ARG A 126 -0.51 13.91 1.01
C ARG A 126 -1.16 13.07 2.09
N PRO A 127 -2.50 13.15 2.24
CA PRO A 127 -3.20 12.23 3.12
C PRO A 127 -2.98 10.78 2.68
N PHE A 128 -2.87 9.88 3.66
CA PHE A 128 -2.81 8.46 3.36
C PHE A 128 -4.18 7.97 2.89
N THR A 129 -4.22 7.36 1.71
CA THR A 129 -5.43 6.77 1.14
C THR A 129 -5.19 5.27 0.95
N PRO A 130 -5.79 4.41 1.81
CA PRO A 130 -5.66 2.97 1.64
C PRO A 130 -6.20 2.52 0.28
N HIS A 131 -5.39 1.82 -0.51
CA HIS A 131 -5.79 1.35 -1.83
C HIS A 131 -4.96 0.15 -2.28
N LEU A 132 -5.53 -0.63 -3.18
CA LEU A 132 -4.92 -1.80 -3.79
C LEU A 132 -4.43 -1.51 -5.21
#